data_3b1687cd316fc677be13da38a054d6e7
#
_entry.id   3b1687cd316fc677be13da38a054d6e7
#
_cell.length_a   1.000
_cell.length_b   1.000
_cell.length_c   1.000
_cell.angle_alpha   90.00
_cell.angle_beta   90.00
_cell.angle_gamma   90.00
#
_symmetry.space_group_name_H-M   'P 1'
#
loop_
_entity.id
_entity.type
_entity.pdbx_description
1 polymer ?
#
loop_
_entity_poly.entity_id
_entity_poly.type
_entity_poly.pdbx_seq_one_letter_code
_entity_poly.pdbx_strand_id
1 'polypeptide(L)'
;MTQIKHASAPLSSSPSTVQQLRPDAPLVVIGSGLAGWTAAREFRKIDPKTPILMFTSDGGEFYAKPALSNAFAHNKDATQLVTTSAEKMVSTVGVTIVKNTVVTSIDASTQEVETSTGRYGYRQLVLATGANPIKLPIEGNAFSEVMSINSLKDYRAFRAKTATNARVLIIGAGLIGCEFANDLGANGFNVHVVDPSPGPLNSLLPSSVSEELQNALSVIGIKWHLGTSVQTINYGVQSTLNVTLMNGQSIEVDVVLSAVGLKAECTLAQTAGAKCERGVLVDTKLQTRIEHIYALGDNTQYAAESVAGPARTLPYVLPIMNAARALAQTLSGNPTRVVFPVMPVVIKTPAFPIVIAPAAPNVEGEWRELEKGIWNFFDQRGDVRGFLLTGAQTTQRAEQVKRIAAN
;
A
#
# COMPACT_ATOMS: atom_id res chain seq x y z
N MET A 1 -69.97 0.44 -9.04
CA MET A 1 -68.56 0.83 -9.36
C MET A 1 -68.01 1.57 -8.18
N THR A 2 -67.27 0.87 -7.32
CA THR A 2 -66.79 1.41 -6.06
C THR A 2 -65.27 1.59 -6.21
N GLN A 3 -64.80 2.85 -6.20
CA GLN A 3 -63.39 3.18 -6.22
C GLN A 3 -62.72 2.90 -4.87
N ILE A 4 -61.67 2.09 -4.88
CA ILE A 4 -60.79 1.85 -3.73
C ILE A 4 -59.68 2.88 -3.79
N LYS A 5 -59.64 3.80 -2.82
CA LYS A 5 -58.52 4.73 -2.60
C LYS A 5 -57.40 3.99 -1.85
N HIS A 6 -56.29 3.79 -2.46
CA HIS A 6 -55.05 3.42 -1.78
C HIS A 6 -54.44 4.64 -1.06
N ALA A 7 -54.47 4.60 0.25
CA ALA A 7 -53.76 5.53 1.09
C ALA A 7 -52.31 5.02 1.26
N SER A 8 -51.33 5.75 0.72
CA SER A 8 -49.92 5.57 0.97
C SER A 8 -49.56 6.16 2.34
N ALA A 9 -49.12 5.31 3.27
CA ALA A 9 -48.57 5.74 4.55
C ALA A 9 -47.23 6.42 4.36
N PRO A 10 -46.90 7.50 5.08
CA PRO A 10 -45.60 8.14 5.03
C PRO A 10 -44.55 7.25 5.71
N LEU A 11 -43.42 7.04 5.02
CA LEU A 11 -42.21 6.44 5.58
C LEU A 11 -41.74 7.34 6.74
N SER A 12 -41.85 6.87 7.97
CA SER A 12 -41.25 7.51 9.14
C SER A 12 -39.72 7.40 9.04
N SER A 13 -39.07 8.50 8.71
CA SER A 13 -37.62 8.67 8.91
C SER A 13 -37.36 8.68 10.42
N SER A 14 -36.86 7.59 10.96
CA SER A 14 -36.30 7.57 12.31
C SER A 14 -35.17 8.59 12.40
N PRO A 15 -35.14 9.46 13.41
CA PRO A 15 -34.02 10.36 13.60
C PRO A 15 -32.77 9.53 13.88
N SER A 16 -31.70 9.73 13.10
CA SER A 16 -30.37 9.19 13.38
C SER A 16 -29.96 9.69 14.77
N THR A 17 -29.91 8.78 15.71
CA THR A 17 -29.43 9.06 17.07
C THR A 17 -27.95 9.44 16.94
N VAL A 18 -27.62 10.72 17.15
CA VAL A 18 -26.23 11.19 17.22
C VAL A 18 -25.58 10.44 18.36
N GLN A 19 -24.65 9.57 18.04
CA GLN A 19 -23.94 8.75 19.00
C GLN A 19 -22.96 9.62 19.78
N GLN A 20 -23.16 9.78 21.09
CA GLN A 20 -22.30 10.61 21.93
C GLN A 20 -20.92 9.95 22.10
N LEU A 21 -19.85 10.75 22.01
CA LEU A 21 -18.50 10.31 22.36
C LEU A 21 -18.45 9.72 23.77
N ARG A 22 -17.75 8.60 23.94
CA ARG A 22 -17.42 8.02 25.25
C ARG A 22 -16.12 8.69 25.77
N PRO A 23 -16.18 9.78 26.57
CA PRO A 23 -15.02 10.60 26.91
C PRO A 23 -13.92 9.83 27.66
N ASP A 24 -14.31 8.82 28.46
CA ASP A 24 -13.38 8.02 29.27
C ASP A 24 -12.78 6.80 28.54
N ALA A 25 -13.28 6.48 27.34
CA ALA A 25 -12.75 5.38 26.54
C ALA A 25 -11.49 5.83 25.75
N PRO A 26 -10.57 4.89 25.42
CA PRO A 26 -9.35 5.22 24.68
C PRO A 26 -9.63 5.58 23.21
N LEU A 27 -8.67 6.28 22.58
CA LEU A 27 -8.48 6.20 21.14
C LEU A 27 -7.95 4.81 20.80
N VAL A 28 -8.70 4.05 20.00
CA VAL A 28 -8.26 2.73 19.54
C VAL A 28 -7.64 2.84 18.14
N VAL A 29 -6.48 2.23 17.95
CA VAL A 29 -5.79 2.13 16.64
C VAL A 29 -5.62 0.65 16.30
N ILE A 30 -6.12 0.23 15.15
CA ILE A 30 -5.96 -1.14 14.66
C ILE A 30 -4.93 -1.19 13.54
N GLY A 31 -3.78 -1.83 13.84
CA GLY A 31 -2.61 -1.91 12.99
C GLY A 31 -1.45 -1.06 13.49
N SER A 32 -0.28 -1.69 13.65
CA SER A 32 0.98 -1.07 14.10
C SER A 32 1.97 -0.80 12.96
N GLY A 33 1.50 -0.77 11.72
CA GLY A 33 2.31 -0.37 10.57
C GLY A 33 2.65 1.13 10.58
N LEU A 34 3.28 1.61 9.51
CA LEU A 34 3.65 3.02 9.35
C LEU A 34 2.46 3.96 9.62
N ALA A 35 1.27 3.62 9.13
CA ALA A 35 0.05 4.42 9.29
C ALA A 35 -0.39 4.52 10.75
N GLY A 36 -0.54 3.37 11.44
CA GLY A 36 -0.99 3.35 12.84
C GLY A 36 -0.03 4.03 13.80
N TRP A 37 1.27 3.71 13.72
CA TRP A 37 2.27 4.37 14.56
C TRP A 37 2.38 5.87 14.28
N THR A 38 2.29 6.29 13.02
CA THR A 38 2.34 7.71 12.68
C THR A 38 1.11 8.44 13.19
N ALA A 39 -0.10 7.88 13.02
CA ALA A 39 -1.33 8.47 13.55
C ALA A 39 -1.27 8.62 15.09
N ALA A 40 -0.87 7.58 15.80
CA ALA A 40 -0.73 7.62 17.25
C ALA A 40 0.29 8.67 17.71
N ARG A 41 1.44 8.76 17.04
CA ARG A 41 2.49 9.73 17.34
C ARG A 41 2.06 11.17 17.07
N GLU A 42 1.42 11.43 15.93
CA GLU A 42 0.94 12.78 15.60
C GLU A 42 -0.20 13.20 16.53
N PHE A 43 -1.11 12.29 16.89
CA PHE A 43 -2.16 12.56 17.88
C PHE A 43 -1.58 12.88 19.26
N ARG A 44 -0.59 12.10 19.75
CA ARG A 44 0.04 12.32 21.07
C ARG A 44 0.73 13.67 21.20
N LYS A 45 1.21 14.26 20.10
CA LYS A 45 1.79 15.61 20.10
C LYS A 45 0.74 16.70 20.44
N ILE A 46 -0.54 16.44 20.11
CA ILE A 46 -1.64 17.39 20.31
C ILE A 46 -2.38 17.08 21.61
N ASP A 47 -2.66 15.80 21.85
CA ASP A 47 -3.34 15.33 23.07
C ASP A 47 -2.42 14.43 23.90
N PRO A 48 -1.77 14.98 24.93
CA PRO A 48 -0.86 14.20 25.78
C PRO A 48 -1.56 13.29 26.79
N LYS A 49 -2.88 13.40 26.97
CA LYS A 49 -3.61 12.76 28.09
C LYS A 49 -4.48 11.58 27.66
N THR A 50 -5.18 11.67 26.52
CA THR A 50 -6.10 10.63 26.09
C THR A 50 -5.38 9.27 25.98
N PRO A 51 -5.87 8.19 26.64
CA PRO A 51 -5.30 6.87 26.48
C PRO A 51 -5.37 6.41 25.00
N ILE A 52 -4.29 5.80 24.51
CA ILE A 52 -4.25 5.17 23.19
C ILE A 52 -4.07 3.67 23.38
N LEU A 53 -4.97 2.88 22.84
CA LEU A 53 -4.90 1.43 22.80
C LEU A 53 -4.68 0.97 21.35
N MET A 54 -3.58 0.27 21.11
CA MET A 54 -3.20 -0.20 19.77
C MET A 54 -3.26 -1.72 19.70
N PHE A 55 -3.95 -2.26 18.71
CA PHE A 55 -3.98 -3.70 18.41
C PHE A 55 -3.12 -4.00 17.19
N THR A 56 -2.36 -5.09 17.28
CA THR A 56 -1.55 -5.58 16.15
C THR A 56 -1.50 -7.10 16.11
N SER A 57 -1.56 -7.66 14.91
CA SER A 57 -1.46 -9.10 14.67
C SER A 57 -0.02 -9.63 14.70
N ASP A 58 0.98 -8.73 14.83
CA ASP A 58 2.41 -9.03 14.87
C ASP A 58 3.07 -8.51 16.17
N GLY A 59 4.39 -8.40 16.18
CA GLY A 59 5.18 -7.92 17.32
C GLY A 59 5.09 -6.44 17.58
N GLY A 60 4.58 -5.64 16.65
CA GLY A 60 4.41 -4.20 16.80
C GLY A 60 5.67 -3.36 16.54
N GLU A 61 6.72 -3.93 15.95
CA GLU A 61 7.94 -3.23 15.58
C GLU A 61 7.66 -2.16 14.52
N PHE A 62 8.36 -1.03 14.64
CA PHE A 62 8.30 0.01 13.64
C PHE A 62 9.38 -0.18 12.57
N TYR A 63 8.96 -0.29 11.32
CA TYR A 63 9.83 -0.38 10.15
C TYR A 63 9.17 0.21 8.91
N ALA A 64 9.95 0.55 7.90
CA ALA A 64 9.45 1.04 6.63
C ALA A 64 9.31 -0.14 5.65
N LYS A 65 8.07 -0.55 5.31
CA LYS A 65 7.83 -1.61 4.32
C LYS A 65 8.59 -1.43 2.99
N PRO A 66 8.76 -0.20 2.46
CA PRO A 66 9.59 0.00 1.26
C PRO A 66 11.04 -0.46 1.39
N ALA A 67 11.58 -0.63 2.60
CA ALA A 67 12.92 -1.15 2.78
C ALA A 67 13.06 -2.66 2.50
N LEU A 68 11.94 -3.39 2.44
CA LEU A 68 11.93 -4.84 2.18
C LEU A 68 12.43 -5.18 0.77
N SER A 69 12.20 -4.32 -0.23
CA SER A 69 12.54 -4.55 -1.63
C SER A 69 13.93 -4.08 -2.05
N ASN A 70 14.77 -3.63 -1.08
CA ASN A 70 16.18 -3.30 -1.31
C ASN A 70 17.09 -3.77 -0.16
N ALA A 71 16.67 -4.77 0.55
CA ALA A 71 17.35 -5.24 1.75
C ALA A 71 18.56 -6.15 1.45
N PHE A 72 18.58 -6.82 0.31
CA PHE A 72 19.72 -7.61 -0.14
C PHE A 72 20.93 -6.73 -0.47
N ALA A 73 20.74 -5.60 -1.17
CA ALA A 73 21.79 -4.63 -1.47
C ALA A 73 22.49 -4.09 -0.22
N HIS A 74 21.77 -4.03 0.89
CA HIS A 74 22.32 -3.60 2.18
C HIS A 74 22.71 -4.75 3.10
N ASN A 75 22.65 -5.99 2.61
CA ASN A 75 22.86 -7.23 3.37
C ASN A 75 22.12 -7.27 4.72
N LYS A 76 20.88 -6.76 4.75
CA LYS A 76 20.07 -6.70 5.96
C LYS A 76 19.15 -7.91 6.06
N ASP A 77 19.12 -8.51 7.23
CA ASP A 77 18.09 -9.48 7.61
C ASP A 77 16.82 -8.76 8.13
N ALA A 78 15.79 -9.53 8.45
CA ALA A 78 14.52 -8.98 8.94
C ALA A 78 14.68 -8.23 10.28
N THR A 79 15.62 -8.61 11.14
CA THR A 79 15.85 -7.95 12.42
C THR A 79 16.51 -6.59 12.22
N GLN A 80 17.45 -6.50 11.29
CA GLN A 80 18.16 -5.25 10.95
C GLN A 80 17.30 -4.24 10.19
N LEU A 81 16.14 -4.67 9.67
CA LEU A 81 15.15 -3.78 9.04
C LEU A 81 14.24 -3.10 10.06
N VAL A 82 14.20 -3.57 11.31
CA VAL A 82 13.49 -2.90 12.40
C VAL A 82 14.17 -1.57 12.71
N THR A 83 13.44 -0.48 12.50
CA THR A 83 13.93 0.88 12.80
C THR A 83 13.83 1.18 14.29
N THR A 84 12.75 0.72 14.93
CA THR A 84 12.49 0.95 16.36
C THR A 84 11.70 -0.23 16.92
N SER A 85 12.13 -0.77 18.06
CA SER A 85 11.38 -1.85 18.71
C SER A 85 10.01 -1.38 19.21
N ALA A 86 9.09 -2.32 19.39
CA ALA A 86 7.75 -2.02 19.90
C ALA A 86 7.80 -1.37 21.28
N GLU A 87 8.68 -1.84 22.18
CA GLU A 87 8.86 -1.31 23.54
C GLU A 87 9.31 0.15 23.51
N LYS A 88 10.26 0.48 22.62
CA LYS A 88 10.72 1.85 22.44
C LYS A 88 9.64 2.74 21.84
N MET A 89 8.86 2.24 20.89
CA MET A 89 7.71 2.98 20.34
C MET A 89 6.65 3.22 21.40
N VAL A 90 6.30 2.20 22.19
CA VAL A 90 5.35 2.29 23.32
C VAL A 90 5.79 3.38 24.30
N SER A 91 7.05 3.34 24.75
CA SER A 91 7.57 4.33 25.71
C SER A 91 7.64 5.75 25.14
N THR A 92 7.96 5.89 23.85
CA THR A 92 8.10 7.20 23.20
C THR A 92 6.74 7.86 22.91
N VAL A 93 5.74 7.06 22.48
CA VAL A 93 4.42 7.57 22.10
C VAL A 93 3.43 7.57 23.26
N GLY A 94 3.67 6.77 24.30
CA GLY A 94 2.77 6.63 25.44
C GLY A 94 1.47 5.91 25.06
N VAL A 95 1.60 4.73 24.46
CA VAL A 95 0.45 3.88 24.06
C VAL A 95 0.45 2.57 24.82
N THR A 96 -0.71 1.95 24.97
CA THR A 96 -0.82 0.53 25.35
C THR A 96 -0.95 -0.28 24.05
N ILE A 97 -0.05 -1.25 23.83
CA ILE A 97 -0.11 -2.13 22.66
C ILE A 97 -0.50 -3.55 23.06
N VAL A 98 -1.46 -4.13 22.33
CA VAL A 98 -1.86 -5.54 22.44
C VAL A 98 -1.32 -6.27 21.20
N LYS A 99 -0.21 -6.97 21.43
CA LYS A 99 0.55 -7.67 20.37
C LYS A 99 -0.09 -9.02 20.04
N ASN A 100 0.22 -9.54 18.84
CA ASN A 100 -0.22 -10.86 18.38
C ASN A 100 -1.74 -11.07 18.54
N THR A 101 -2.51 -9.99 18.38
CA THR A 101 -3.96 -9.99 18.59
C THR A 101 -4.66 -9.44 17.37
N VAL A 102 -5.54 -10.26 16.80
CA VAL A 102 -6.38 -9.88 15.68
C VAL A 102 -7.71 -9.34 16.20
N VAL A 103 -8.09 -8.14 15.74
CA VAL A 103 -9.46 -7.64 15.89
C VAL A 103 -10.32 -8.30 14.82
N THR A 104 -11.38 -8.97 15.23
CA THR A 104 -12.23 -9.78 14.35
C THR A 104 -13.50 -9.09 13.90
N SER A 105 -14.03 -8.18 14.74
CA SER A 105 -15.22 -7.40 14.40
C SER A 105 -15.27 -6.06 15.13
N ILE A 106 -16.09 -5.16 14.62
CA ILE A 106 -16.36 -3.85 15.19
C ILE A 106 -17.88 -3.72 15.34
N ASP A 107 -18.34 -3.51 16.56
CA ASP A 107 -19.71 -3.09 16.84
C ASP A 107 -19.75 -1.56 16.96
N ALA A 108 -20.21 -0.91 15.91
CA ALA A 108 -20.33 0.55 15.91
C ALA A 108 -21.43 1.06 16.85
N SER A 109 -22.47 0.25 17.13
CA SER A 109 -23.59 0.65 17.99
C SER A 109 -23.20 0.72 19.47
N THR A 110 -22.33 -0.18 19.91
CA THR A 110 -21.79 -0.21 21.28
C THR A 110 -20.44 0.48 21.39
N GLN A 111 -19.85 0.90 20.27
CA GLN A 111 -18.46 1.43 20.18
C GLN A 111 -17.45 0.46 20.79
N GLU A 112 -17.49 -0.79 20.36
CA GLU A 112 -16.59 -1.84 20.83
C GLU A 112 -15.90 -2.56 19.65
N VAL A 113 -14.67 -3.00 19.91
CA VAL A 113 -13.96 -3.94 19.05
C VAL A 113 -13.88 -5.29 19.73
N GLU A 114 -14.02 -6.36 18.95
CA GLU A 114 -13.93 -7.74 19.42
C GLU A 114 -12.59 -8.35 19.01
N THR A 115 -11.99 -9.08 19.92
CA THR A 115 -10.72 -9.81 19.72
C THR A 115 -10.83 -11.21 20.31
N SER A 116 -9.84 -12.06 20.09
CA SER A 116 -9.73 -13.36 20.74
C SER A 116 -9.58 -13.28 22.26
N THR A 117 -9.20 -12.13 22.81
CA THR A 117 -8.95 -11.90 24.24
C THR A 117 -10.07 -11.11 24.95
N GLY A 118 -11.10 -10.68 24.23
CA GLY A 118 -12.23 -9.95 24.78
C GLY A 118 -12.68 -8.77 23.93
N ARG A 119 -13.59 -7.97 24.52
CA ARG A 119 -14.14 -6.75 23.92
C ARG A 119 -13.54 -5.51 24.56
N TYR A 120 -13.29 -4.49 23.75
CA TYR A 120 -12.68 -3.24 24.18
C TYR A 120 -13.45 -2.05 23.60
N GLY A 121 -13.93 -1.17 24.50
CA GLY A 121 -14.61 0.05 24.10
C GLY A 121 -13.67 1.09 23.53
N TYR A 122 -14.17 1.93 22.62
CA TYR A 122 -13.43 3.06 22.06
C TYR A 122 -14.24 4.36 22.08
N ARG A 123 -13.57 5.50 22.21
CA ARG A 123 -14.18 6.82 21.92
C ARG A 123 -14.10 7.17 20.43
N GLN A 124 -13.00 6.83 19.83
CA GLN A 124 -12.71 6.99 18.40
C GLN A 124 -11.85 5.80 17.95
N LEU A 125 -12.06 5.35 16.72
CA LEU A 125 -11.40 4.19 16.17
C LEU A 125 -10.66 4.56 14.88
N VAL A 126 -9.40 4.18 14.78
CA VAL A 126 -8.58 4.37 13.58
C VAL A 126 -8.24 3.01 12.96
N LEU A 127 -8.69 2.80 11.74
CA LEU A 127 -8.37 1.64 10.93
C LEU A 127 -7.09 1.91 10.14
N ALA A 128 -6.00 1.24 10.53
CA ALA A 128 -4.69 1.30 9.87
C ALA A 128 -4.22 -0.12 9.47
N THR A 129 -5.16 -0.95 9.02
CA THR A 129 -4.99 -2.39 8.74
C THR A 129 -4.16 -2.68 7.49
N GLY A 130 -3.90 -1.66 6.66
CA GLY A 130 -3.05 -1.78 5.48
C GLY A 130 -3.70 -2.57 4.34
N ALA A 131 -2.89 -3.34 3.61
CA ALA A 131 -3.31 -4.10 2.45
C ALA A 131 -2.67 -5.48 2.44
N ASN A 132 -3.32 -6.44 1.78
CA ASN A 132 -2.87 -7.81 1.64
C ASN A 132 -2.40 -8.12 0.22
N PRO A 133 -1.41 -8.99 0.02
CA PRO A 133 -1.00 -9.44 -1.31
C PRO A 133 -2.16 -10.07 -2.09
N ILE A 134 -2.26 -9.70 -3.36
CA ILE A 134 -3.21 -10.33 -4.29
C ILE A 134 -2.75 -11.77 -4.53
N LYS A 135 -3.66 -12.72 -4.34
CA LYS A 135 -3.42 -14.14 -4.65
C LYS A 135 -3.86 -14.43 -6.07
N LEU A 136 -2.94 -14.94 -6.87
CA LEU A 136 -3.23 -15.36 -8.24
C LEU A 136 -3.84 -16.76 -8.25
N PRO A 137 -4.79 -17.04 -9.14
CA PRO A 137 -5.34 -18.38 -9.35
C PRO A 137 -4.39 -19.20 -10.24
N ILE A 138 -3.22 -19.58 -9.69
CA ILE A 138 -2.21 -20.38 -10.40
C ILE A 138 -2.50 -21.86 -10.13
N GLU A 139 -2.50 -22.66 -11.19
CA GLU A 139 -2.69 -24.10 -11.12
C GLU A 139 -1.39 -24.83 -10.74
N GLY A 140 -1.50 -26.13 -10.44
CA GLY A 140 -0.37 -27.00 -10.13
C GLY A 140 -0.29 -27.41 -8.66
N ASN A 141 0.56 -28.39 -8.37
CA ASN A 141 0.68 -29.00 -7.04
C ASN A 141 1.61 -28.23 -6.09
N ALA A 142 2.30 -27.18 -6.56
CA ALA A 142 3.21 -26.34 -5.78
C ALA A 142 2.78 -24.86 -5.71
N PHE A 143 1.51 -24.53 -5.98
CA PHE A 143 1.03 -23.14 -5.92
C PHE A 143 1.16 -22.53 -4.50
N SER A 144 1.14 -23.35 -3.46
CA SER A 144 1.34 -22.93 -2.07
C SER A 144 2.76 -22.44 -1.77
N GLU A 145 3.73 -22.74 -2.64
CA GLU A 145 5.11 -22.29 -2.53
C GLU A 145 5.32 -20.85 -3.02
N VAL A 146 4.30 -20.26 -3.69
CA VAL A 146 4.35 -18.87 -4.12
C VAL A 146 4.36 -17.94 -2.92
N MET A 147 5.45 -17.22 -2.77
CA MET A 147 5.65 -16.26 -1.67
C MET A 147 5.22 -14.86 -2.08
N SER A 148 4.81 -14.07 -1.10
CA SER A 148 4.64 -12.62 -1.22
C SER A 148 5.34 -11.95 -0.05
N ILE A 149 5.91 -10.75 -0.25
CA ILE A 149 6.61 -10.04 0.80
C ILE A 149 5.86 -8.75 1.11
N ASN A 150 5.19 -8.72 2.28
CA ASN A 150 4.43 -7.57 2.78
C ASN A 150 4.72 -7.26 4.26
N SER A 151 5.53 -8.10 4.91
CA SER A 151 5.92 -7.96 6.32
C SER A 151 7.35 -8.43 6.57
N LEU A 152 7.91 -8.12 7.75
CA LEU A 152 9.19 -8.67 8.20
C LEU A 152 9.17 -10.20 8.29
N LYS A 153 8.02 -10.78 8.67
CA LYS A 153 7.83 -12.24 8.72
C LYS A 153 7.97 -12.84 7.34
N ASP A 154 7.32 -12.25 6.34
CA ASP A 154 7.40 -12.73 4.95
C ASP A 154 8.81 -12.59 4.40
N TYR A 155 9.46 -11.45 4.65
CA TYR A 155 10.85 -11.24 4.22
C TYR A 155 11.80 -12.24 4.87
N ARG A 156 11.63 -12.55 6.17
CA ARG A 156 12.44 -13.56 6.86
C ARG A 156 12.27 -14.94 6.21
N ALA A 157 11.03 -15.32 5.92
CA ALA A 157 10.73 -16.59 5.26
C ALA A 157 11.33 -16.65 3.83
N PHE A 158 11.20 -15.57 3.07
CA PHE A 158 11.78 -15.46 1.73
C PHE A 158 13.31 -15.58 1.79
N ARG A 159 13.96 -14.82 2.67
CA ARG A 159 15.42 -14.85 2.81
C ARG A 159 15.94 -16.22 3.25
N ALA A 160 15.21 -16.94 4.08
CA ALA A 160 15.57 -18.30 4.50
C ALA A 160 15.50 -19.34 3.36
N LYS A 161 14.59 -19.12 2.38
CA LYS A 161 14.49 -19.98 1.17
C LYS A 161 15.44 -19.55 0.06
N THR A 162 15.98 -18.35 0.09
CA THR A 162 16.82 -17.79 -0.97
C THR A 162 18.29 -18.04 -0.64
N ALA A 163 18.81 -19.20 -1.04
CA ALA A 163 20.22 -19.53 -0.94
C ALA A 163 21.07 -18.65 -1.87
N THR A 164 22.38 -18.61 -1.66
CA THR A 164 23.31 -17.92 -2.56
C THR A 164 23.16 -18.46 -3.99
N ASN A 165 23.04 -17.55 -4.96
CA ASN A 165 22.84 -17.84 -6.39
C ASN A 165 21.52 -18.58 -6.72
N ALA A 166 20.51 -18.53 -5.84
CA ALA A 166 19.20 -19.11 -6.13
C ALA A 166 18.60 -18.54 -7.41
N ARG A 167 17.86 -19.39 -8.13
CA ARG A 167 17.02 -19.01 -9.27
C ARG A 167 15.70 -18.50 -8.72
N VAL A 168 15.39 -17.24 -8.93
CA VAL A 168 14.18 -16.58 -8.43
C VAL A 168 13.29 -16.18 -9.59
N LEU A 169 12.04 -16.63 -9.58
CA LEU A 169 11.00 -16.10 -10.46
C LEU A 169 10.22 -15.02 -9.72
N ILE A 170 10.11 -13.84 -10.31
CA ILE A 170 9.24 -12.76 -9.85
C ILE A 170 8.03 -12.71 -10.79
N ILE A 171 6.83 -12.82 -10.23
CA ILE A 171 5.57 -12.63 -10.97
C ILE A 171 5.14 -11.19 -10.77
N GLY A 172 5.11 -10.41 -11.85
CA GLY A 172 4.77 -8.99 -11.88
C GLY A 172 5.98 -8.09 -12.11
N ALA A 173 5.93 -7.29 -13.18
CA ALA A 173 6.92 -6.25 -13.53
C ALA A 173 6.43 -4.84 -13.12
N GLY A 174 5.61 -4.75 -12.08
CA GLY A 174 5.22 -3.51 -11.43
C GLY A 174 6.34 -2.92 -10.57
N LEU A 175 6.02 -1.86 -9.81
CA LEU A 175 6.99 -1.13 -8.98
C LEU A 175 7.79 -2.05 -8.05
N ILE A 176 7.11 -2.86 -7.24
CA ILE A 176 7.75 -3.75 -6.26
C ILE A 176 8.52 -4.88 -6.96
N GLY A 177 7.97 -5.42 -8.06
CA GLY A 177 8.65 -6.48 -8.83
C GLY A 177 9.96 -6.00 -9.44
N CYS A 178 9.98 -4.80 -10.03
CA CYS A 178 11.21 -4.20 -10.57
C CYS A 178 12.24 -3.87 -9.47
N GLU A 179 11.79 -3.41 -8.30
CA GLU A 179 12.69 -3.15 -7.16
C GLU A 179 13.34 -4.43 -6.66
N PHE A 180 12.57 -5.51 -6.45
CA PHE A 180 13.13 -6.82 -6.08
C PHE A 180 14.02 -7.39 -7.19
N ALA A 181 13.63 -7.25 -8.45
CA ALA A 181 14.47 -7.69 -9.57
C ALA A 181 15.84 -7.00 -9.56
N ASN A 182 15.84 -5.67 -9.38
CA ASN A 182 17.09 -4.90 -9.28
C ASN A 182 17.91 -5.33 -8.05
N ASP A 183 17.27 -5.46 -6.89
CA ASP A 183 17.95 -5.80 -5.63
C ASP A 183 18.60 -7.19 -5.71
N LEU A 184 17.87 -8.19 -6.17
CA LEU A 184 18.36 -9.56 -6.31
C LEU A 184 19.40 -9.68 -7.43
N GLY A 185 19.15 -9.12 -8.63
CA GLY A 185 20.09 -9.19 -9.76
C GLY A 185 21.41 -8.55 -9.44
N ALA A 186 21.43 -7.37 -8.83
CA ALA A 186 22.66 -6.70 -8.38
C ALA A 186 23.44 -7.49 -7.31
N ASN A 187 22.79 -8.45 -6.62
CA ASN A 187 23.41 -9.32 -5.64
C ASN A 187 23.69 -10.75 -6.16
N GLY A 188 23.71 -10.94 -7.48
CA GLY A 188 24.17 -12.16 -8.13
C GLY A 188 23.16 -13.30 -8.19
N PHE A 189 21.87 -13.04 -7.92
CA PHE A 189 20.81 -14.03 -8.10
C PHE A 189 20.44 -14.19 -9.58
N ASN A 190 20.04 -15.40 -9.98
CA ASN A 190 19.51 -15.64 -11.32
C ASN A 190 18.00 -15.32 -11.32
N VAL A 191 17.64 -14.13 -11.80
CA VAL A 191 16.29 -13.60 -11.69
C VAL A 191 15.55 -13.67 -13.02
N HIS A 192 14.35 -14.26 -13.00
CA HIS A 192 13.37 -14.24 -14.06
C HIS A 192 12.20 -13.37 -13.64
N VAL A 193 11.68 -12.52 -14.53
CA VAL A 193 10.49 -11.69 -14.29
C VAL A 193 9.44 -12.02 -15.35
N VAL A 194 8.23 -12.35 -14.92
CA VAL A 194 7.09 -12.66 -15.79
C VAL A 194 6.01 -11.61 -15.59
N ASP A 195 5.50 -11.04 -16.69
CA ASP A 195 4.39 -10.07 -16.65
C ASP A 195 3.58 -10.12 -17.96
N PRO A 196 2.24 -10.02 -17.92
CA PRO A 196 1.41 -9.97 -19.12
C PRO A 196 1.60 -8.66 -19.93
N SER A 197 2.15 -7.62 -19.37
CA SER A 197 2.43 -6.34 -20.05
C SER A 197 3.62 -6.48 -20.99
N PRO A 198 3.72 -5.62 -22.03
CA PRO A 198 4.85 -5.64 -22.99
C PRO A 198 6.17 -5.11 -22.42
N GLY A 199 6.15 -4.42 -21.26
CA GLY A 199 7.34 -3.86 -20.64
C GLY A 199 7.19 -3.67 -19.13
N PRO A 200 8.30 -3.49 -18.38
CA PRO A 200 8.25 -3.19 -16.96
C PRO A 200 7.63 -1.81 -16.71
N LEU A 201 6.86 -1.70 -15.61
CA LEU A 201 6.15 -0.46 -15.23
C LEU A 201 5.28 0.13 -16.34
N ASN A 202 4.78 -0.70 -17.25
CA ASN A 202 4.07 -0.28 -18.48
C ASN A 202 2.86 0.63 -18.24
N SER A 203 2.20 0.51 -17.09
CA SER A 203 1.06 1.38 -16.72
C SER A 203 1.49 2.74 -16.16
N LEU A 204 2.78 2.93 -15.91
CA LEU A 204 3.32 4.10 -15.21
C LEU A 204 4.27 4.92 -16.09
N LEU A 205 5.04 4.25 -16.96
CA LEU A 205 6.09 4.85 -17.78
C LEU A 205 5.70 4.93 -19.25
N PRO A 206 6.22 5.92 -20.00
CA PRO A 206 6.27 5.86 -21.46
C PRO A 206 6.99 4.58 -21.93
N SER A 207 6.60 4.03 -23.07
CA SER A 207 7.18 2.78 -23.60
C SER A 207 8.69 2.83 -23.78
N SER A 208 9.23 3.96 -24.28
CA SER A 208 10.68 4.15 -24.42
C SER A 208 11.43 4.09 -23.09
N VAL A 209 10.90 4.69 -22.02
CA VAL A 209 11.51 4.65 -20.68
C VAL A 209 11.36 3.27 -20.04
N SER A 210 10.24 2.59 -20.29
CA SER A 210 10.05 1.18 -19.90
C SER A 210 11.11 0.28 -20.54
N GLU A 211 11.41 0.49 -21.83
CA GLU A 211 12.45 -0.24 -22.57
C GLU A 211 13.88 0.08 -22.03
N GLU A 212 14.16 1.33 -21.71
CA GLU A 212 15.43 1.71 -21.08
C GLU A 212 15.63 1.02 -19.72
N LEU A 213 14.58 0.97 -18.90
CA LEU A 213 14.59 0.24 -17.63
C LEU A 213 14.80 -1.26 -17.84
N GLN A 214 14.10 -1.86 -18.81
CA GLN A 214 14.26 -3.27 -19.17
C GLN A 214 15.70 -3.59 -19.56
N ASN A 215 16.29 -2.76 -20.43
CA ASN A 215 17.66 -2.92 -20.88
C ASN A 215 18.66 -2.78 -19.72
N ALA A 216 18.50 -1.77 -18.88
CA ALA A 216 19.39 -1.56 -17.74
C ALA A 216 19.33 -2.72 -16.73
N LEU A 217 18.16 -3.27 -16.45
CA LEU A 217 18.02 -4.42 -15.59
C LEU A 217 18.52 -5.71 -16.25
N SER A 218 18.44 -5.84 -17.58
CA SER A 218 19.01 -6.97 -18.34
C SER A 218 20.52 -7.01 -18.21
N VAL A 219 21.19 -5.86 -18.16
CA VAL A 219 22.67 -5.77 -17.95
C VAL A 219 23.10 -6.37 -16.61
N ILE A 220 22.27 -6.28 -15.57
CA ILE A 220 22.51 -6.90 -14.27
C ILE A 220 21.94 -8.32 -14.15
N GLY A 221 21.63 -8.96 -15.28
CA GLY A 221 21.29 -10.37 -15.37
C GLY A 221 19.81 -10.72 -15.26
N ILE A 222 18.90 -9.74 -15.31
CA ILE A 222 17.44 -10.01 -15.27
C ILE A 222 16.99 -10.58 -16.60
N LYS A 223 16.25 -11.70 -16.55
CA LYS A 223 15.63 -12.36 -17.70
C LYS A 223 14.14 -12.07 -17.72
N TRP A 224 13.66 -11.50 -18.80
CA TRP A 224 12.28 -11.06 -18.96
C TRP A 224 11.44 -12.08 -19.74
N HIS A 225 10.23 -12.32 -19.27
CA HIS A 225 9.17 -13.09 -19.91
C HIS A 225 7.93 -12.20 -19.94
N LEU A 226 7.90 -11.25 -20.87
CA LEU A 226 6.84 -10.25 -21.03
C LEU A 226 5.79 -10.71 -22.04
N GLY A 227 4.58 -10.14 -21.97
CA GLY A 227 3.46 -10.53 -22.82
C GLY A 227 2.88 -11.93 -22.49
N THR A 228 3.23 -12.50 -21.33
CA THR A 228 2.76 -13.80 -20.89
C THR A 228 2.56 -13.82 -19.36
N SER A 229 1.94 -14.87 -18.85
CA SER A 229 1.71 -15.06 -17.42
C SER A 229 2.03 -16.50 -17.00
N VAL A 230 2.13 -16.70 -15.68
CA VAL A 230 2.30 -18.05 -15.13
C VAL A 230 0.99 -18.81 -15.25
N GLN A 231 1.05 -20.02 -15.80
CA GLN A 231 -0.06 -20.96 -15.92
C GLN A 231 -0.07 -21.94 -14.77
N THR A 232 1.06 -22.69 -14.58
CA THR A 232 1.14 -23.69 -13.53
C THR A 232 2.47 -23.61 -12.79
N ILE A 233 2.46 -24.03 -11.51
CA ILE A 233 3.66 -24.24 -10.70
C ILE A 233 3.58 -25.63 -10.09
N ASN A 234 4.57 -26.46 -10.40
CA ASN A 234 4.67 -27.83 -9.93
C ASN A 234 6.01 -28.08 -9.23
N TYR A 235 6.04 -29.05 -8.31
CA TYR A 235 7.30 -29.50 -7.75
C TYR A 235 8.16 -30.14 -8.85
N GLY A 236 9.40 -29.70 -8.92
CA GLY A 236 10.44 -30.24 -9.77
C GLY A 236 11.30 -31.28 -9.06
N VAL A 237 12.48 -31.56 -9.63
CA VAL A 237 13.46 -32.49 -9.03
C VAL A 237 14.27 -31.73 -7.98
N GLN A 238 14.68 -32.41 -6.89
CA GLN A 238 15.54 -31.85 -5.83
C GLN A 238 14.98 -30.56 -5.18
N SER A 239 13.68 -30.54 -4.91
CA SER A 239 12.99 -29.41 -4.26
C SER A 239 12.95 -28.10 -5.09
N THR A 240 13.18 -28.19 -6.39
CA THR A 240 12.96 -27.05 -7.31
C THR A 240 11.48 -26.90 -7.65
N LEU A 241 11.15 -25.78 -8.27
CA LEU A 241 9.81 -25.48 -8.80
C LEU A 241 9.88 -25.41 -10.33
N ASN A 242 8.99 -26.12 -10.99
CA ASN A 242 8.84 -26.07 -12.44
C ASN A 242 7.65 -25.16 -12.78
N VAL A 243 7.94 -24.02 -13.37
CA VAL A 243 6.95 -23.01 -13.71
C VAL A 243 6.67 -23.06 -15.20
N THR A 244 5.42 -23.31 -15.59
CA THR A 244 4.98 -23.25 -16.99
C THR A 244 4.25 -21.94 -17.23
N LEU A 245 4.62 -21.25 -18.30
CA LEU A 245 4.00 -20.02 -18.75
C LEU A 245 2.90 -20.30 -19.76
N MET A 246 1.98 -19.35 -19.93
CA MET A 246 0.87 -19.43 -20.90
C MET A 246 1.34 -19.58 -22.35
N ASN A 247 2.55 -19.16 -22.69
CA ASN A 247 3.15 -19.34 -24.01
C ASN A 247 3.82 -20.72 -24.20
N GLY A 248 3.69 -21.63 -23.23
CA GLY A 248 4.25 -22.98 -23.25
C GLY A 248 5.70 -23.10 -22.77
N GLN A 249 6.38 -22.01 -22.47
CA GLN A 249 7.74 -22.05 -21.93
C GLN A 249 7.74 -22.60 -20.50
N SER A 250 8.71 -23.44 -20.17
CA SER A 250 8.97 -23.93 -18.80
C SER A 250 10.25 -23.36 -18.23
N ILE A 251 10.21 -22.98 -16.96
CA ILE A 251 11.35 -22.39 -16.24
C ILE A 251 11.50 -23.14 -14.91
N GLU A 252 12.69 -23.66 -14.66
CA GLU A 252 13.03 -24.27 -13.38
C GLU A 252 13.64 -23.24 -12.44
N VAL A 253 13.05 -23.07 -11.24
CA VAL A 253 13.48 -22.10 -10.25
C VAL A 253 13.47 -22.69 -8.84
N ASP A 254 14.13 -22.01 -7.92
CA ASP A 254 14.21 -22.42 -6.51
C ASP A 254 13.16 -21.70 -5.65
N VAL A 255 12.79 -20.48 -6.05
CA VAL A 255 11.83 -19.63 -5.32
C VAL A 255 10.95 -18.85 -6.29
N VAL A 256 9.66 -18.74 -5.96
CA VAL A 256 8.71 -17.90 -6.70
C VAL A 256 8.19 -16.79 -5.78
N LEU A 257 8.39 -15.54 -6.20
CA LEU A 257 7.92 -14.33 -5.53
C LEU A 257 6.79 -13.67 -6.34
N SER A 258 5.60 -13.55 -5.75
CA SER A 258 4.49 -12.79 -6.35
C SER A 258 4.57 -11.32 -5.92
N ALA A 259 4.67 -10.41 -6.90
CA ALA A 259 4.70 -8.96 -6.76
C ALA A 259 3.62 -8.28 -7.61
N VAL A 260 2.44 -8.89 -7.74
CA VAL A 260 1.33 -8.44 -8.61
C VAL A 260 0.43 -7.38 -7.98
N GLY A 261 0.84 -6.84 -6.85
CA GLY A 261 0.15 -5.77 -6.15
C GLY A 261 -0.56 -6.22 -4.87
N LEU A 262 -1.22 -5.24 -4.26
CA LEU A 262 -1.89 -5.36 -2.97
C LEU A 262 -3.36 -5.00 -3.11
N LYS A 263 -4.21 -5.63 -2.30
CA LYS A 263 -5.62 -5.28 -2.13
C LYS A 263 -5.82 -4.74 -0.71
N ALA A 264 -6.47 -3.57 -0.61
CA ALA A 264 -6.79 -2.96 0.68
C ALA A 264 -7.53 -3.93 1.61
N GLU A 265 -7.16 -3.93 2.89
CA GLU A 265 -7.85 -4.73 3.90
C GLU A 265 -9.14 -4.01 4.33
N CYS A 266 -10.26 -4.49 3.84
CA CYS A 266 -11.59 -3.92 4.06
C CYS A 266 -12.50 -4.74 4.96
N THR A 267 -12.15 -6.01 5.20
CA THR A 267 -13.02 -6.97 5.90
C THR A 267 -13.47 -6.44 7.25
N LEU A 268 -12.54 -5.95 8.05
CA LEU A 268 -12.85 -5.42 9.37
C LEU A 268 -13.72 -4.16 9.30
N ALA A 269 -13.46 -3.23 8.37
CA ALA A 269 -14.27 -2.03 8.18
C ALA A 269 -15.72 -2.38 7.79
N GLN A 270 -15.90 -3.44 7.01
CA GLN A 270 -17.23 -3.93 6.61
C GLN A 270 -18.03 -4.48 7.78
N THR A 271 -17.40 -5.05 8.81
CA THR A 271 -18.12 -5.51 10.02
C THR A 271 -18.78 -4.34 10.75
N ALA A 272 -18.18 -3.16 10.71
CA ALA A 272 -18.77 -1.92 11.24
C ALA A 272 -19.85 -1.32 10.32
N GLY A 273 -20.06 -1.86 9.13
CA GLY A 273 -20.95 -1.29 8.12
C GLY A 273 -20.32 -0.17 7.29
N ALA A 274 -19.00 0.04 7.34
CA ALA A 274 -18.34 1.04 6.52
C ALA A 274 -18.38 0.64 5.03
N LYS A 275 -18.52 1.65 4.15
CA LYS A 275 -18.52 1.42 2.71
C LYS A 275 -17.09 1.21 2.22
N CYS A 276 -16.92 0.19 1.38
CA CYS A 276 -15.64 -0.16 0.79
C CYS A 276 -15.81 -0.39 -0.72
N GLU A 277 -14.84 0.06 -1.50
CA GLU A 277 -14.70 -0.19 -2.93
C GLU A 277 -13.30 -0.73 -3.21
N ARG A 278 -12.37 0.09 -3.69
CA ARG A 278 -10.94 -0.24 -3.78
C ARG A 278 -10.21 -0.16 -2.43
N GLY A 279 -10.84 0.48 -1.44
CA GLY A 279 -10.42 0.64 -0.06
C GLY A 279 -11.58 1.11 0.78
N VAL A 280 -11.36 1.34 2.07
CA VAL A 280 -12.33 1.93 2.99
C VAL A 280 -12.57 3.37 2.58
N LEU A 281 -13.81 3.72 2.20
CA LEU A 281 -14.17 5.07 1.79
C LEU A 281 -14.17 6.01 2.99
N VAL A 282 -13.45 7.13 2.85
CA VAL A 282 -13.41 8.20 3.84
C VAL A 282 -13.72 9.56 3.20
N ASP A 283 -14.21 10.48 4.01
CA ASP A 283 -14.36 11.88 3.65
C ASP A 283 -13.00 12.64 3.68
N THR A 284 -13.04 13.93 3.46
CA THR A 284 -11.83 14.76 3.50
C THR A 284 -11.19 14.89 4.89
N LYS A 285 -11.89 14.50 5.96
CA LYS A 285 -11.41 14.47 7.34
C LYS A 285 -10.97 13.08 7.78
N LEU A 286 -10.91 12.13 6.83
CA LEU A 286 -10.54 10.73 7.03
C LEU A 286 -11.57 9.93 7.84
N GLN A 287 -12.79 10.44 7.99
CA GLN A 287 -13.89 9.74 8.64
C GLN A 287 -14.62 8.85 7.64
N THR A 288 -14.96 7.64 8.06
CA THR A 288 -15.85 6.76 7.30
C THR A 288 -17.31 7.27 7.41
N ARG A 289 -18.24 6.64 6.70
CA ARG A 289 -19.66 6.95 6.90
C ARG A 289 -20.18 6.59 8.29
N ILE A 290 -19.40 5.84 9.06
CA ILE A 290 -19.73 5.45 10.43
C ILE A 290 -19.08 6.45 11.37
N GLU A 291 -19.88 7.03 12.25
CA GLU A 291 -19.43 8.04 13.20
C GLU A 291 -18.33 7.50 14.11
N HIS A 292 -17.32 8.33 14.41
CA HIS A 292 -16.15 7.98 15.24
C HIS A 292 -15.23 6.90 14.70
N ILE A 293 -15.42 6.42 13.44
CA ILE A 293 -14.53 5.47 12.78
C ILE A 293 -13.81 6.16 11.62
N TYR A 294 -12.49 6.12 11.65
CA TYR A 294 -11.57 6.76 10.70
C TYR A 294 -10.68 5.71 10.05
N ALA A 295 -10.14 6.02 8.88
CA ALA A 295 -9.15 5.15 8.23
C ALA A 295 -8.03 5.98 7.59
N LEU A 296 -6.80 5.42 7.57
CA LEU A 296 -5.66 5.97 6.83
C LEU A 296 -4.68 4.85 6.44
N GLY A 297 -3.88 5.13 5.41
CA GLY A 297 -2.87 4.20 4.88
C GLY A 297 -3.39 3.38 3.72
N ASP A 298 -2.78 2.20 3.50
CA ASP A 298 -2.99 1.38 2.31
C ASP A 298 -4.40 0.73 2.25
N ASN A 299 -5.13 0.70 3.37
CA ASN A 299 -6.52 0.25 3.41
C ASN A 299 -7.52 1.32 2.97
N THR A 300 -7.11 2.57 2.75
CA THR A 300 -8.00 3.73 2.64
C THR A 300 -8.16 4.19 1.19
N GLN A 301 -9.40 4.43 0.79
CA GLN A 301 -9.76 5.13 -0.44
C GLN A 301 -10.14 6.56 -0.09
N TYR A 302 -9.26 7.49 -0.44
CA TYR A 302 -9.41 8.92 -0.16
C TYR A 302 -10.42 9.58 -1.10
N ALA A 303 -11.17 10.56 -0.57
CA ALA A 303 -12.15 11.32 -1.32
C ALA A 303 -11.51 12.08 -2.52
N ALA A 304 -12.29 12.28 -3.56
CA ALA A 304 -11.85 12.98 -4.77
C ALA A 304 -11.28 14.37 -4.50
N GLU A 305 -11.89 15.11 -3.56
CA GLU A 305 -11.46 16.44 -3.13
C GLU A 305 -10.11 16.46 -2.40
N SER A 306 -9.67 15.29 -1.93
CA SER A 306 -8.36 15.15 -1.27
C SER A 306 -7.24 14.81 -2.25
N VAL A 307 -7.54 14.23 -3.43
CA VAL A 307 -6.54 13.55 -4.30
C VAL A 307 -6.42 14.17 -5.70
N ALA A 308 -6.93 15.33 -5.97
CA ALA A 308 -6.89 15.97 -7.29
C ALA A 308 -7.26 14.97 -8.42
N GLY A 309 -8.51 14.48 -8.43
CA GLY A 309 -8.99 13.47 -9.38
C GLY A 309 -9.98 12.50 -8.73
N PRO A 310 -10.29 11.37 -9.35
CA PRO A 310 -11.23 10.41 -8.79
C PRO A 310 -10.73 9.83 -7.47
N ALA A 311 -11.67 9.49 -6.57
CA ALA A 311 -11.37 8.86 -5.29
C ALA A 311 -10.50 7.61 -5.48
N ARG A 312 -9.39 7.52 -4.77
CA ARG A 312 -8.41 6.42 -4.94
C ARG A 312 -7.60 6.12 -3.69
N THR A 313 -6.99 4.95 -3.70
CA THR A 313 -5.96 4.59 -2.71
C THR A 313 -4.62 5.23 -3.06
N LEU A 314 -3.81 5.55 -2.05
CA LEU A 314 -2.46 6.11 -2.19
C LEU A 314 -1.48 5.31 -1.33
N PRO A 315 -1.04 4.11 -1.77
CA PRO A 315 -0.20 3.21 -0.98
C PRO A 315 1.27 3.66 -0.99
N TYR A 316 1.54 4.88 -0.50
CA TYR A 316 2.86 5.48 -0.44
C TYR A 316 3.12 6.13 0.93
N VAL A 317 4.38 6.34 1.26
CA VAL A 317 4.80 6.88 2.56
C VAL A 317 4.32 8.33 2.78
N LEU A 318 4.48 9.21 1.80
CA LEU A 318 4.15 10.63 1.96
C LEU A 318 2.65 10.88 2.18
N PRO A 319 1.71 10.22 1.47
CA PRO A 319 0.29 10.29 1.79
C PRO A 319 -0.03 9.90 3.23
N ILE A 320 0.57 8.82 3.74
CA ILE A 320 0.37 8.39 5.12
C ILE A 320 0.78 9.49 6.11
N MET A 321 1.92 10.13 5.89
CA MET A 321 2.41 11.20 6.75
C MET A 321 1.48 12.42 6.76
N ASN A 322 0.96 12.82 5.60
CA ASN A 322 0.01 13.93 5.49
C ASN A 322 -1.34 13.59 6.12
N ALA A 323 -1.86 12.40 5.81
CA ALA A 323 -3.12 11.91 6.37
C ALA A 323 -3.06 11.82 7.91
N ALA A 324 -1.96 11.29 8.47
CA ALA A 324 -1.80 11.17 9.91
C ALA A 324 -1.80 12.52 10.64
N ARG A 325 -1.19 13.54 10.05
CA ARG A 325 -1.21 14.92 10.64
C ARG A 325 -2.61 15.51 10.63
N ALA A 326 -3.33 15.41 9.52
CA ALA A 326 -4.71 15.91 9.41
C ALA A 326 -5.64 15.13 10.34
N LEU A 327 -5.50 13.79 10.40
CA LEU A 327 -6.27 12.95 11.28
C LEU A 327 -6.05 13.27 12.76
N ALA A 328 -4.81 13.52 13.17
CA ALA A 328 -4.48 13.88 14.55
C ALA A 328 -5.22 15.15 14.99
N GLN A 329 -5.30 16.18 14.14
CA GLN A 329 -6.09 17.39 14.39
C GLN A 329 -7.58 17.05 14.52
N THR A 330 -8.12 16.26 13.59
CA THR A 330 -9.53 15.87 13.60
C THR A 330 -9.89 15.10 14.87
N LEU A 331 -9.07 14.11 15.27
CA LEU A 331 -9.26 13.33 16.50
C LEU A 331 -9.19 14.16 17.78
N SER A 332 -8.43 15.26 17.74
CA SER A 332 -8.28 16.20 18.87
C SER A 332 -9.38 17.26 18.91
N GLY A 333 -10.44 17.13 18.10
CA GLY A 333 -11.58 18.05 18.09
C GLY A 333 -11.44 19.26 17.16
N ASN A 334 -10.40 19.26 16.29
CA ASN A 334 -10.17 20.30 15.27
C ASN A 334 -10.29 19.67 13.86
N PRO A 335 -11.52 19.56 13.29
CA PRO A 335 -11.76 18.86 12.02
C PRO A 335 -10.94 19.45 10.88
N THR A 336 -9.94 18.70 10.41
CA THR A 336 -8.97 19.16 9.43
C THR A 336 -9.10 18.36 8.13
N ARG A 337 -9.25 19.05 7.01
CA ARG A 337 -9.30 18.45 5.68
C ARG A 337 -7.90 18.01 5.25
N VAL A 338 -7.77 16.79 4.74
CA VAL A 338 -6.55 16.36 4.06
C VAL A 338 -6.61 16.71 2.58
N VAL A 339 -5.56 17.36 2.10
CA VAL A 339 -5.31 17.60 0.68
C VAL A 339 -3.90 17.14 0.41
N PHE A 340 -3.77 16.24 -0.58
CA PHE A 340 -2.46 15.72 -0.93
C PHE A 340 -1.80 16.60 -1.99
N PRO A 341 -0.59 17.11 -1.72
CA PRO A 341 0.20 17.82 -2.71
C PRO A 341 0.72 16.84 -3.78
N VAL A 342 1.38 17.37 -4.80
CA VAL A 342 2.13 16.54 -5.74
C VAL A 342 3.20 15.75 -4.98
N MET A 343 3.11 14.43 -5.02
CA MET A 343 4.01 13.53 -4.26
C MET A 343 4.67 12.56 -5.22
N PRO A 344 5.91 12.85 -5.64
CA PRO A 344 6.63 11.97 -6.55
C PRO A 344 7.00 10.65 -5.87
N VAL A 345 6.89 9.58 -6.64
CA VAL A 345 7.32 8.23 -6.27
C VAL A 345 8.76 8.03 -6.73
N VAL A 346 9.62 7.62 -5.82
CA VAL A 346 10.99 7.18 -6.13
C VAL A 346 10.96 5.67 -6.30
N ILE A 347 11.34 5.19 -7.46
CA ILE A 347 11.46 3.76 -7.75
C ILE A 347 12.89 3.31 -7.46
N LYS A 348 13.03 2.34 -6.56
CA LYS A 348 14.32 1.88 -6.06
C LYS A 348 14.98 0.87 -7.02
N THR A 349 15.36 1.35 -8.19
CA THR A 349 16.10 0.62 -9.22
C THR A 349 17.43 1.31 -9.48
N PRO A 350 18.46 1.14 -8.64
CA PRO A 350 19.77 1.80 -8.81
C PRO A 350 20.42 1.60 -10.17
N ALA A 351 20.16 0.49 -10.86
CA ALA A 351 20.63 0.27 -12.22
C ALA A 351 20.02 1.26 -13.23
N PHE A 352 18.83 1.78 -12.96
CA PHE A 352 18.15 2.82 -13.71
C PHE A 352 17.25 3.63 -12.78
N PRO A 353 17.78 4.66 -12.11
CA PRO A 353 17.02 5.46 -11.14
C PRO A 353 15.85 6.20 -11.80
N ILE A 354 14.67 6.12 -11.17
CA ILE A 354 13.45 6.76 -11.67
C ILE A 354 12.76 7.51 -10.53
N VAL A 355 12.30 8.74 -10.84
CA VAL A 355 11.36 9.50 -10.00
C VAL A 355 10.19 9.93 -10.87
N ILE A 356 8.98 9.63 -10.45
CA ILE A 356 7.77 9.94 -11.21
C ILE A 356 6.67 10.54 -10.34
N ALA A 357 6.05 11.61 -10.82
CA ALA A 357 4.75 12.09 -10.36
C ALA A 357 3.78 11.98 -11.55
N PRO A 358 2.99 10.90 -11.66
CA PRO A 358 2.08 10.74 -12.78
C PRO A 358 0.94 11.78 -12.70
N ALA A 359 0.36 12.12 -13.84
CA ALA A 359 -0.89 12.86 -13.89
C ALA A 359 -2.01 12.06 -13.20
N ALA A 360 -3.08 12.77 -12.79
CA ALA A 360 -4.26 12.09 -12.25
C ALA A 360 -4.87 11.12 -13.30
N PRO A 361 -5.46 10.00 -12.89
CA PRO A 361 -5.85 8.91 -13.80
C PRO A 361 -6.86 9.27 -14.91
N ASN A 362 -7.60 10.37 -14.76
CA ASN A 362 -8.60 10.85 -15.72
C ASN A 362 -8.12 12.06 -16.52
N VAL A 363 -6.86 12.44 -16.43
CA VAL A 363 -6.29 13.52 -17.23
C VAL A 363 -5.79 12.94 -18.55
N GLU A 364 -6.44 13.33 -19.64
CA GLU A 364 -6.00 13.00 -20.99
C GLU A 364 -4.82 13.88 -21.39
N GLY A 365 -3.82 13.29 -22.02
CA GLY A 365 -2.62 13.99 -22.44
C GLY A 365 -1.52 13.03 -22.88
N GLU A 366 -0.31 13.56 -23.00
CA GLU A 366 0.84 12.79 -23.47
C GLU A 366 2.13 13.13 -22.71
N TRP A 367 3.02 12.16 -22.65
CA TRP A 367 4.39 12.35 -22.16
C TRP A 367 5.25 12.92 -23.28
N ARG A 368 6.01 13.99 -22.97
CA ARG A 368 7.03 14.55 -23.87
C ARG A 368 8.38 14.64 -23.16
N GLU A 369 9.42 14.14 -23.80
CA GLU A 369 10.78 14.35 -23.34
C GLU A 369 11.21 15.77 -23.70
N LEU A 370 11.60 16.56 -22.71
CA LEU A 370 12.06 17.94 -22.88
C LEU A 370 13.58 17.97 -23.06
N GLU A 371 14.27 17.17 -22.25
CA GLU A 371 15.71 16.93 -22.27
C GLU A 371 15.91 15.47 -21.91
N LYS A 372 17.06 14.90 -22.27
CA LYS A 372 17.36 13.51 -21.97
C LYS A 372 17.15 13.18 -20.49
N GLY A 373 16.18 12.33 -20.23
CA GLY A 373 15.80 11.88 -18.89
C GLY A 373 14.91 12.86 -18.10
N ILE A 374 14.37 13.89 -18.73
CA ILE A 374 13.39 14.82 -18.16
C ILE A 374 12.13 14.79 -19.03
N TRP A 375 11.06 14.24 -18.49
CA TRP A 375 9.78 14.11 -19.17
C TRP A 375 8.70 14.86 -18.42
N ASN A 376 7.81 15.55 -19.15
CA ASN A 376 6.60 16.14 -18.63
C ASN A 376 5.38 15.51 -19.27
N PHE A 377 4.32 15.33 -18.47
CA PHE A 377 3.00 14.98 -18.97
C PHE A 377 2.21 16.27 -19.22
N PHE A 378 1.83 16.50 -20.45
CA PHE A 378 1.02 17.65 -20.85
C PHE A 378 -0.42 17.21 -21.07
N ASP A 379 -1.36 17.95 -20.48
CA ASP A 379 -2.78 17.77 -20.79
C ASP A 379 -3.16 18.38 -22.16
N GLN A 380 -4.42 18.24 -22.56
CA GLN A 380 -4.92 18.77 -23.83
C GLN A 380 -4.84 20.31 -23.94
N ARG A 381 -4.69 21.04 -22.82
CA ARG A 381 -4.52 22.48 -22.78
C ARG A 381 -3.06 22.91 -22.83
N GLY A 382 -2.15 21.97 -22.76
CA GLY A 382 -0.72 22.21 -22.70
C GLY A 382 -0.18 22.46 -21.27
N ASP A 383 -1.00 22.27 -20.23
CA ASP A 383 -0.58 22.38 -18.85
C ASP A 383 0.21 21.15 -18.40
N VAL A 384 1.25 21.35 -17.60
CA VAL A 384 2.03 20.24 -17.03
C VAL A 384 1.27 19.63 -15.86
N ARG A 385 0.90 18.35 -15.97
CA ARG A 385 0.15 17.57 -14.97
C ARG A 385 0.94 16.46 -14.30
N GLY A 386 2.14 16.17 -14.80
CA GLY A 386 3.02 15.15 -14.25
C GLY A 386 4.45 15.34 -14.73
N PHE A 387 5.39 14.68 -14.06
CA PHE A 387 6.79 14.62 -14.52
C PHE A 387 7.38 13.23 -14.29
N LEU A 388 8.40 12.93 -15.05
CA LEU A 388 9.23 11.74 -14.93
C LEU A 388 10.70 12.13 -15.10
N LEU A 389 11.54 11.66 -14.19
CA LEU A 389 12.99 11.89 -14.21
C LEU A 389 13.71 10.55 -14.19
N THR A 390 14.74 10.40 -15.01
CA THR A 390 15.56 9.19 -15.06
C THR A 390 17.04 9.50 -14.83
N GLY A 391 17.79 8.54 -14.34
CA GLY A 391 19.24 8.64 -14.15
C GLY A 391 19.64 9.81 -13.24
N ALA A 392 20.62 10.60 -13.68
CA ALA A 392 21.14 11.76 -12.93
C ALA A 392 20.09 12.87 -12.74
N GLN A 393 19.08 12.93 -13.61
CA GLN A 393 18.04 13.95 -13.54
C GLN A 393 17.11 13.79 -12.34
N THR A 394 17.10 12.64 -11.67
CA THR A 394 16.31 12.40 -10.46
C THR A 394 16.60 13.39 -9.33
N THR A 395 17.75 14.06 -9.34
CA THR A 395 18.11 15.12 -8.39
C THR A 395 17.25 16.38 -8.54
N GLN A 396 16.65 16.62 -9.71
CA GLN A 396 15.80 17.79 -9.99
C GLN A 396 14.36 17.65 -9.47
N ARG A 397 14.05 16.57 -8.72
CA ARG A 397 12.71 16.27 -8.19
C ARG A 397 12.04 17.47 -7.52
N ALA A 398 12.76 18.20 -6.68
CA ALA A 398 12.20 19.33 -5.93
C ALA A 398 11.79 20.49 -6.83
N GLU A 399 12.52 20.75 -7.91
CA GLU A 399 12.22 21.77 -8.90
C GLU A 399 10.96 21.40 -9.70
N GLN A 400 10.88 20.15 -10.18
CA GLN A 400 9.72 19.69 -10.95
C GLN A 400 8.42 19.71 -10.13
N VAL A 401 8.49 19.36 -8.84
CA VAL A 401 7.34 19.46 -7.92
C VAL A 401 6.85 20.91 -7.84
N LYS A 402 7.75 21.90 -7.74
CA LYS A 402 7.35 23.33 -7.68
C LYS A 402 6.70 23.79 -8.98
N ARG A 403 7.15 23.32 -10.14
CA ARG A 403 6.58 23.68 -11.46
C ARG A 403 5.14 23.19 -11.60
N ILE A 404 4.83 21.96 -11.16
CA ILE A 404 3.45 21.43 -11.20
C ILE A 404 2.55 22.11 -10.16
N ALA A 405 3.06 22.38 -8.96
CA ALA A 405 2.27 23.02 -7.91
C ALA A 405 1.92 24.49 -8.21
N ALA A 406 2.62 25.11 -9.16
CA ALA A 406 2.38 26.49 -9.59
C ALA A 406 1.33 26.59 -10.72
N ASN A 407 0.97 25.49 -11.36
CA ASN A 407 -0.05 25.37 -12.41
C ASN A 407 -1.34 24.73 -11.85
#